data_8b276feed2263cbc6dcd11c8f7ba4df8
#
_entry.id   8b276feed2263cbc6dcd11c8f7ba4df8
#
_cell.length_a   1.000
_cell.length_b   1.000
_cell.length_c   1.000
_cell.angle_alpha   90.00
_cell.angle_beta   90.00
_cell.angle_gamma   90.00
#
_symmetry.space_group_name_H-M   'P 1'
#
loop_
_entity.id
_entity.type
_entity.pdbx_description
1 polymer ?
#
loop_
_entity_poly.entity_id
_entity_poly.type
_entity_poly.pdbx_seq_one_letter_code
_entity_poly.pdbx_strand_id
1 'polypeptide(L)'
;TMAAAKATADKIAAATHDAESFTAAVTANVPAKTSEDGTSTAPSVTDNADTKGSNFSSAVYADWLYSADRTANDVTVVEQENSGYYVGLFESRDDNAYNTVNVRHILIKAEDSDGDGTYSDEEKQKAKAAIDDVYARWEQSDQTEDDFAQLANSFSQDSGSNTKGGLYENVYKGQMVQEFNDFCFDPARKPGDVGIVFNESDSYCGYHLVYYVGQGERYCDYLGDQALRTDDFNAWEDTFFDGWTSTELKGMKYVG
;
A
#
# COMPACT_ATOMS: atom_id res chain seq x y z
N THR A 1 -5.23 21.06 -27.14
CA THR A 1 -6.16 20.23 -27.93
C THR A 1 -5.78 18.76 -27.80
N MET A 2 -6.74 17.84 -27.95
CA MET A 2 -6.49 16.37 -27.91
C MET A 2 -5.41 15.96 -28.91
N ALA A 3 -5.39 16.53 -30.11
CA ALA A 3 -4.34 16.22 -31.10
C ALA A 3 -2.91 16.58 -30.61
N ALA A 4 -2.76 17.71 -29.92
CA ALA A 4 -1.45 18.09 -29.36
C ALA A 4 -1.06 17.16 -28.18
N ALA A 5 -2.03 16.77 -27.34
CA ALA A 5 -1.82 15.82 -26.27
C ALA A 5 -1.39 14.45 -26.81
N LYS A 6 -2.06 13.96 -27.88
CA LYS A 6 -1.66 12.73 -28.55
C LYS A 6 -0.24 12.80 -29.08
N ALA A 7 0.13 13.87 -29.78
CA ALA A 7 1.47 14.03 -30.32
C ALA A 7 2.56 14.02 -29.23
N THR A 8 2.25 14.58 -28.05
CA THR A 8 3.15 14.52 -26.89
C THR A 8 3.25 13.11 -26.33
N ALA A 9 2.13 12.42 -26.15
CA ALA A 9 2.09 11.04 -25.68
C ALA A 9 2.85 10.07 -26.61
N ASP A 10 2.67 10.20 -27.93
CA ASP A 10 3.36 9.41 -28.94
C ASP A 10 4.89 9.66 -28.90
N LYS A 11 5.34 10.89 -28.65
CA LYS A 11 6.77 11.21 -28.49
C LYS A 11 7.37 10.58 -27.22
N ILE A 12 6.64 10.62 -26.11
CA ILE A 12 7.06 9.98 -24.87
C ILE A 12 7.19 8.48 -25.10
N ALA A 13 6.14 7.85 -25.66
CA ALA A 13 6.15 6.43 -25.91
C ALA A 13 7.29 6.00 -26.85
N ALA A 14 7.57 6.76 -27.91
CA ALA A 14 8.64 6.46 -28.86
C ALA A 14 10.06 6.60 -28.26
N ALA A 15 10.21 7.40 -27.20
CA ALA A 15 11.49 7.60 -26.51
C ALA A 15 11.67 6.64 -25.32
N THR A 16 10.65 5.88 -24.95
CA THR A 16 10.62 4.99 -23.79
C THR A 16 11.07 3.58 -24.17
N HIS A 17 12.02 3.04 -23.41
CA HIS A 17 12.49 1.64 -23.53
C HIS A 17 12.82 1.01 -22.17
N ASP A 18 12.80 1.80 -21.09
CA ASP A 18 12.92 1.40 -19.69
C ASP A 18 12.39 2.53 -18.78
N ALA A 19 12.40 2.33 -17.46
CA ALA A 19 11.90 3.30 -16.49
C ALA A 19 12.67 4.62 -16.48
N GLU A 20 14.00 4.58 -16.69
CA GLU A 20 14.85 5.77 -16.73
C GLU A 20 14.52 6.64 -17.95
N SER A 21 14.46 6.02 -19.12
CA SER A 21 14.12 6.69 -20.38
C SER A 21 12.67 7.21 -20.37
N PHE A 22 11.75 6.49 -19.71
CA PHE A 22 10.36 6.94 -19.53
C PHE A 22 10.32 8.25 -18.75
N THR A 23 10.96 8.29 -17.59
CA THR A 23 11.05 9.49 -16.74
C THR A 23 11.72 10.66 -17.49
N ALA A 24 12.80 10.41 -18.22
CA ALA A 24 13.47 11.39 -19.03
C ALA A 24 12.57 11.93 -20.16
N ALA A 25 11.85 11.05 -20.86
CA ALA A 25 10.92 11.41 -21.92
C ALA A 25 9.76 12.27 -21.41
N VAL A 26 9.19 11.95 -20.24
CA VAL A 26 8.16 12.76 -19.59
C VAL A 26 8.68 14.15 -19.27
N THR A 27 9.84 14.24 -18.61
CA THR A 27 10.47 15.51 -18.23
C THR A 27 10.77 16.40 -19.45
N ALA A 28 11.20 15.79 -20.57
CA ALA A 28 11.55 16.53 -21.78
C ALA A 28 10.33 17.02 -22.59
N ASN A 29 9.20 16.35 -22.50
CA ASN A 29 8.05 16.61 -23.39
C ASN A 29 6.82 17.18 -22.68
N VAL A 30 6.72 17.09 -21.34
CA VAL A 30 5.62 17.63 -20.56
C VAL A 30 6.08 18.93 -19.88
N PRO A 31 5.42 20.08 -20.13
CA PRO A 31 5.78 21.31 -19.45
C PRO A 31 5.45 21.25 -17.96
N ALA A 32 6.27 21.91 -17.14
CA ALA A 32 5.96 22.12 -15.75
C ALA A 32 4.62 22.86 -15.58
N LYS A 33 3.85 22.49 -14.57
CA LYS A 33 2.62 23.21 -14.19
C LYS A 33 2.99 24.41 -13.33
N THR A 34 2.50 25.59 -13.68
CA THR A 34 2.65 26.79 -12.85
C THR A 34 1.31 27.10 -12.21
N SER A 35 1.29 27.13 -10.88
CA SER A 35 0.12 27.50 -10.07
C SER A 35 -0.11 29.01 -10.12
N GLU A 36 -1.31 29.46 -9.68
CA GLU A 36 -1.67 30.89 -9.65
C GLU A 36 -0.76 31.74 -8.75
N ASP A 37 -0.14 31.12 -7.73
CA ASP A 37 0.86 31.72 -6.84
C ASP A 37 2.27 31.81 -7.43
N GLY A 38 2.46 31.34 -8.67
CA GLY A 38 3.75 31.33 -9.38
C GLY A 38 4.63 30.12 -9.07
N THR A 39 4.19 29.18 -8.23
CA THR A 39 4.93 27.94 -7.95
C THR A 39 4.92 27.04 -9.19
N SER A 40 6.11 26.56 -9.60
CA SER A 40 6.26 25.66 -10.76
C SER A 40 6.53 24.23 -10.27
N THR A 41 5.64 23.30 -10.64
CA THR A 41 5.79 21.87 -10.34
C THR A 41 6.25 21.13 -11.60
N ALA A 42 7.39 20.43 -11.51
CA ALA A 42 7.90 19.60 -12.59
C ALA A 42 6.93 18.43 -12.89
N PRO A 43 6.89 17.94 -14.13
CA PRO A 43 6.13 16.73 -14.45
C PRO A 43 6.74 15.54 -13.72
N SER A 44 5.89 14.62 -13.27
CA SER A 44 6.28 13.40 -12.57
C SER A 44 5.69 12.17 -13.23
N VAL A 45 6.34 11.04 -13.02
CA VAL A 45 5.85 9.70 -13.33
C VAL A 45 5.31 9.10 -12.04
N THR A 46 4.18 8.39 -12.12
CA THR A 46 3.68 7.60 -11.01
C THR A 46 4.22 6.18 -11.15
N ASP A 47 4.99 5.76 -10.18
CA ASP A 47 5.40 4.38 -10.01
C ASP A 47 4.31 3.64 -9.20
N ASN A 48 3.90 2.48 -9.71
CA ASN A 48 2.88 1.63 -9.10
C ASN A 48 3.47 0.26 -8.71
N ALA A 49 4.73 0.24 -8.29
CA ALA A 49 5.36 -0.97 -7.77
C ALA A 49 4.54 -1.57 -6.62
N ASP A 50 4.57 -2.89 -6.51
CA ASP A 50 3.85 -3.69 -5.48
C ASP A 50 2.34 -3.38 -5.37
N THR A 51 1.72 -2.86 -6.43
CA THR A 51 0.30 -2.52 -6.45
C THR A 51 -0.53 -3.69 -6.95
N LYS A 52 -1.64 -3.99 -6.23
CA LYS A 52 -2.57 -5.05 -6.66
C LYS A 52 -3.17 -4.72 -8.03
N GLY A 53 -3.16 -5.71 -8.94
CA GLY A 53 -3.78 -5.57 -10.25
C GLY A 53 -5.23 -5.11 -10.18
N SER A 54 -6.04 -5.61 -9.23
CA SER A 54 -7.45 -5.23 -9.05
C SER A 54 -7.67 -3.71 -8.88
N ASN A 55 -6.67 -2.96 -8.41
CA ASN A 55 -6.76 -1.51 -8.27
C ASN A 55 -6.87 -0.77 -9.62
N PHE A 56 -6.51 -1.44 -10.71
CA PHE A 56 -6.56 -0.89 -12.07
C PHE A 56 -7.76 -1.38 -12.87
N SER A 57 -8.69 -2.14 -12.28
CA SER A 57 -9.81 -2.77 -13.00
C SER A 57 -10.74 -1.78 -13.71
N SER A 58 -10.83 -0.55 -13.22
CA SER A 58 -11.61 0.54 -13.84
C SER A 58 -10.77 1.50 -14.70
N ALA A 59 -9.47 1.28 -14.83
CA ALA A 59 -8.60 2.15 -15.61
C ALA A 59 -8.83 1.92 -17.12
N VAL A 60 -8.75 3.00 -17.90
CA VAL A 60 -8.92 2.91 -19.37
C VAL A 60 -7.85 2.06 -20.06
N TYR A 61 -6.74 1.79 -19.39
CA TYR A 61 -5.64 0.94 -19.84
C TYR A 61 -5.68 -0.48 -19.23
N ALA A 62 -6.77 -0.85 -18.52
CA ALA A 62 -6.86 -2.14 -17.82
C ALA A 62 -6.70 -3.34 -18.77
N ASP A 63 -7.40 -3.35 -19.90
CA ASP A 63 -7.32 -4.44 -20.87
C ASP A 63 -5.89 -4.65 -21.40
N TRP A 64 -5.19 -3.54 -21.66
CA TRP A 64 -3.79 -3.60 -22.05
C TRP A 64 -2.91 -4.14 -20.92
N LEU A 65 -3.10 -3.63 -19.70
CA LEU A 65 -2.33 -4.02 -18.54
C LEU A 65 -2.48 -5.51 -18.21
N TYR A 66 -3.69 -6.05 -18.33
CA TYR A 66 -3.98 -7.45 -17.98
C TYR A 66 -3.70 -8.46 -19.09
N SER A 67 -3.40 -8.01 -20.31
CA SER A 67 -3.06 -8.94 -21.40
C SER A 67 -1.92 -9.87 -20.98
N ALA A 68 -2.11 -11.18 -21.19
CA ALA A 68 -1.10 -12.19 -20.87
C ALA A 68 0.20 -12.03 -21.67
N ASP A 69 0.13 -11.33 -22.81
CA ASP A 69 1.27 -11.13 -23.71
C ASP A 69 2.19 -9.97 -23.26
N ARG A 70 1.86 -9.28 -22.16
CA ARG A 70 2.71 -8.18 -21.67
C ARG A 70 4.06 -8.67 -21.19
N THR A 71 5.09 -7.97 -21.65
CA THR A 71 6.50 -8.21 -21.28
C THR A 71 7.10 -6.93 -20.74
N ALA A 72 8.14 -7.06 -19.92
CA ALA A 72 8.85 -5.90 -19.37
C ALA A 72 9.27 -4.92 -20.49
N ASN A 73 9.06 -3.64 -20.21
CA ASN A 73 9.30 -2.51 -21.12
C ASN A 73 8.29 -2.37 -22.28
N ASP A 74 7.19 -3.11 -22.28
CA ASP A 74 6.07 -2.80 -23.19
C ASP A 74 5.52 -1.40 -22.86
N VAL A 75 5.25 -0.62 -23.92
CA VAL A 75 4.74 0.75 -23.79
C VAL A 75 3.39 0.87 -24.48
N THR A 76 2.49 1.64 -23.89
CA THR A 76 1.19 1.95 -24.48
C THR A 76 0.90 3.44 -24.45
N VAL A 77 0.01 3.87 -25.38
CA VAL A 77 -0.66 5.17 -25.35
C VAL A 77 -2.15 4.91 -25.43
N VAL A 78 -2.90 5.25 -24.37
CA VAL A 78 -4.34 5.02 -24.28
C VAL A 78 -5.05 6.37 -24.11
N GLU A 79 -6.06 6.58 -24.92
CA GLU A 79 -6.90 7.78 -24.85
C GLU A 79 -7.93 7.66 -23.73
N GLN A 80 -8.03 8.70 -22.92
CA GLN A 80 -9.18 8.93 -22.06
C GLN A 80 -10.03 10.02 -22.70
N GLU A 81 -11.19 9.62 -23.20
CA GLU A 81 -12.09 10.48 -23.95
C GLU A 81 -12.32 11.84 -23.27
N ASN A 82 -12.15 12.92 -24.03
CA ASN A 82 -12.30 14.30 -23.59
C ASN A 82 -11.38 14.76 -22.43
N SER A 83 -10.40 13.94 -22.01
CA SER A 83 -9.51 14.24 -20.90
C SER A 83 -8.04 14.31 -21.33
N GLY A 84 -7.55 13.32 -22.08
CA GLY A 84 -6.16 13.28 -22.50
C GLY A 84 -5.68 11.88 -22.87
N TYR A 85 -4.39 11.62 -22.63
CA TYR A 85 -3.76 10.35 -22.94
C TYR A 85 -2.96 9.85 -21.74
N TYR A 86 -3.10 8.57 -21.44
CA TYR A 86 -2.16 7.86 -20.59
C TYR A 86 -1.03 7.30 -21.45
N VAL A 87 0.20 7.46 -20.98
CA VAL A 87 1.35 6.71 -21.47
C VAL A 87 1.77 5.79 -20.35
N GLY A 88 1.76 4.49 -20.61
CA GLY A 88 2.10 3.47 -19.62
C GLY A 88 3.32 2.67 -20.05
N LEU A 89 4.21 2.41 -19.11
CA LEU A 89 5.31 1.45 -19.22
C LEU A 89 4.97 0.25 -18.35
N PHE A 90 5.00 -0.96 -18.91
CA PHE A 90 4.85 -2.18 -18.14
C PHE A 90 6.21 -2.65 -17.64
N GLU A 91 6.40 -2.68 -16.33
CA GLU A 91 7.66 -3.10 -15.73
C GLU A 91 7.69 -4.60 -15.44
N SER A 92 6.69 -5.08 -14.69
CA SER A 92 6.65 -6.49 -14.32
C SER A 92 5.24 -6.92 -13.90
N ARG A 93 5.06 -8.23 -13.78
CA ARG A 93 3.93 -8.86 -13.11
C ARG A 93 4.45 -9.91 -12.15
N ASP A 94 4.03 -9.82 -10.90
CA ASP A 94 4.24 -10.88 -9.91
C ASP A 94 3.09 -11.90 -10.04
N ASP A 95 3.40 -13.17 -9.98
CA ASP A 95 2.42 -14.27 -9.94
C ASP A 95 1.89 -14.51 -8.53
N ASN A 96 2.31 -13.68 -7.57
CA ASN A 96 2.01 -13.79 -6.15
C ASN A 96 2.48 -15.12 -5.51
N ALA A 97 3.48 -15.78 -6.12
CA ALA A 97 4.04 -17.03 -5.60
C ALA A 97 5.00 -16.82 -4.41
N TYR A 98 5.30 -15.57 -4.04
CA TYR A 98 6.10 -15.27 -2.87
C TYR A 98 5.35 -15.58 -1.57
N ASN A 99 6.08 -15.85 -0.49
CA ASN A 99 5.49 -16.04 0.81
C ASN A 99 5.11 -14.67 1.42
N THR A 100 3.92 -14.59 2.01
CA THR A 100 3.56 -13.53 2.96
C THR A 100 4.49 -13.58 4.17
N VAL A 101 4.39 -12.60 5.03
CA VAL A 101 5.16 -12.57 6.28
C VAL A 101 4.24 -12.37 7.49
N ASN A 102 4.64 -12.93 8.62
CA ASN A 102 4.02 -12.68 9.91
C ASN A 102 4.96 -11.78 10.72
N VAL A 103 4.40 -10.74 11.31
CA VAL A 103 5.16 -9.74 12.05
C VAL A 103 4.40 -9.30 13.29
N ARG A 104 5.13 -8.81 14.28
CA ARG A 104 4.56 -7.95 15.33
C ARG A 104 5.11 -6.56 15.17
N HIS A 105 4.31 -5.55 15.52
CA HIS A 105 4.83 -4.20 15.53
C HIS A 105 4.28 -3.35 16.67
N ILE A 106 5.05 -2.32 16.99
CA ILE A 106 4.68 -1.27 17.94
C ILE A 106 4.75 0.04 17.20
N LEU A 107 3.67 0.78 17.16
CA LEU A 107 3.60 2.11 16.54
C LEU A 107 3.66 3.18 17.63
N ILE A 108 4.57 4.12 17.48
CA ILE A 108 4.57 5.39 18.23
C ILE A 108 4.44 6.54 17.21
N LYS A 109 3.35 7.28 17.29
CA LYS A 109 3.07 8.42 16.40
C LYS A 109 3.73 9.69 16.95
N ALA A 110 4.20 10.54 16.05
CA ALA A 110 4.45 11.92 16.39
C ALA A 110 3.12 12.63 16.70
N GLU A 111 3.12 13.51 17.67
CA GLU A 111 1.95 14.32 18.03
C GLU A 111 2.12 15.72 17.44
N ASP A 112 1.17 16.15 16.62
CA ASP A 112 1.04 17.55 16.19
C ASP A 112 0.57 18.37 17.42
N SER A 113 1.52 18.85 18.19
CA SER A 113 1.25 19.46 19.51
C SER A 113 0.82 20.93 19.42
N ASP A 114 1.10 21.61 18.31
CA ASP A 114 0.69 22.98 18.03
C ASP A 114 -0.53 23.09 17.10
N GLY A 115 -0.92 21.97 16.48
CA GLY A 115 -2.14 21.86 15.67
C GLY A 115 -2.02 22.54 14.31
N ASP A 116 -0.79 22.68 13.80
CA ASP A 116 -0.55 23.34 12.50
C ASP A 116 -0.74 22.40 11.29
N GLY A 117 -0.99 21.10 11.53
CA GLY A 117 -1.21 20.08 10.52
C GLY A 117 0.08 19.53 9.93
N THR A 118 1.22 19.85 10.50
CA THR A 118 2.54 19.32 10.12
C THR A 118 3.26 18.71 11.32
N TYR A 119 4.36 18.00 11.07
CA TYR A 119 5.14 17.41 12.17
C TYR A 119 6.54 18.00 12.16
N SER A 120 6.83 18.83 13.15
CA SER A 120 8.14 19.44 13.35
C SER A 120 9.22 18.40 13.71
N ASP A 121 10.48 18.74 13.52
CA ASP A 121 11.61 17.89 13.90
C ASP A 121 11.60 17.57 15.42
N GLU A 122 11.14 18.48 16.26
CA GLU A 122 11.03 18.27 17.71
C GLU A 122 9.97 17.20 18.04
N GLU A 123 8.83 17.23 17.37
CA GLU A 123 7.75 16.25 17.56
C GLU A 123 8.16 14.86 17.05
N LYS A 124 8.84 14.80 15.91
CA LYS A 124 9.45 13.56 15.39
C LYS A 124 10.50 13.01 16.35
N GLN A 125 11.34 13.86 16.93
CA GLN A 125 12.35 13.45 17.91
C GLN A 125 11.73 12.90 19.19
N LYS A 126 10.63 13.47 19.69
CA LYS A 126 9.89 12.93 20.84
C LYS A 126 9.36 11.52 20.56
N ALA A 127 8.74 11.31 19.40
CA ALA A 127 8.28 9.99 19.01
C ALA A 127 9.45 9.00 18.83
N LYS A 128 10.58 9.45 18.25
CA LYS A 128 11.79 8.65 18.13
C LYS A 128 12.34 8.22 19.50
N ALA A 129 12.43 9.14 20.44
CA ALA A 129 12.90 8.83 21.79
C ALA A 129 11.99 7.83 22.51
N ALA A 130 10.67 7.94 22.30
CA ALA A 130 9.71 7.01 22.88
C ALA A 130 9.83 5.60 22.29
N ILE A 131 10.00 5.45 20.98
CA ILE A 131 10.19 4.12 20.37
C ILE A 131 11.55 3.53 20.75
N ASP A 132 12.60 4.35 20.90
CA ASP A 132 13.92 3.90 21.36
C ASP A 132 13.85 3.38 22.81
N ASP A 133 13.06 4.00 23.70
CA ASP A 133 12.84 3.49 25.08
C ASP A 133 12.13 2.12 25.04
N VAL A 134 11.13 1.95 24.18
CA VAL A 134 10.46 0.65 24.01
C VAL A 134 11.43 -0.41 23.48
N TYR A 135 12.26 -0.06 22.49
CA TYR A 135 13.28 -0.97 21.96
C TYR A 135 14.32 -1.35 23.03
N ALA A 136 14.80 -0.39 23.82
CA ALA A 136 15.73 -0.66 24.92
C ALA A 136 15.12 -1.59 26.00
N ARG A 137 13.81 -1.50 26.26
CA ARG A 137 13.10 -2.44 27.16
C ARG A 137 13.08 -3.86 26.59
N TRP A 138 12.82 -3.98 25.27
CA TRP A 138 12.87 -5.28 24.61
C TRP A 138 14.30 -5.88 24.65
N GLU A 139 15.34 -5.08 24.39
CA GLU A 139 16.73 -5.54 24.48
C GLU A 139 17.13 -5.99 25.88
N GLN A 140 16.49 -5.46 26.93
CA GLN A 140 16.73 -5.83 28.34
C GLN A 140 15.87 -7.00 28.82
N SER A 141 14.91 -7.46 28.02
CA SER A 141 14.09 -8.65 28.29
C SER A 141 14.79 -9.94 27.82
N ASP A 142 14.09 -11.06 27.88
CA ASP A 142 14.58 -12.33 27.32
C ASP A 142 14.58 -12.34 25.78
N GLN A 143 14.15 -11.26 25.16
CA GLN A 143 14.09 -11.04 23.70
C GLN A 143 13.24 -12.09 22.97
N THR A 144 12.19 -12.55 23.62
CA THR A 144 11.24 -13.50 23.04
C THR A 144 10.13 -12.78 22.28
N GLU A 145 9.45 -13.49 21.40
CA GLU A 145 8.24 -12.97 20.73
C GLU A 145 7.16 -12.58 21.75
N ASP A 146 7.03 -13.32 22.86
CA ASP A 146 6.08 -13.03 23.92
C ASP A 146 6.40 -11.73 24.66
N ASP A 147 7.69 -11.43 24.91
CA ASP A 147 8.11 -10.16 25.49
C ASP A 147 7.76 -8.99 24.57
N PHE A 148 8.00 -9.16 23.27
CA PHE A 148 7.61 -8.16 22.28
C PHE A 148 6.09 -7.93 22.26
N ALA A 149 5.31 -9.02 22.33
CA ALA A 149 3.84 -8.95 22.36
C ALA A 149 3.32 -8.17 23.60
N GLN A 150 3.95 -8.37 24.77
CA GLN A 150 3.60 -7.65 25.99
C GLN A 150 3.92 -6.14 25.86
N LEU A 151 5.06 -5.80 25.27
CA LEU A 151 5.40 -4.40 24.98
C LEU A 151 4.42 -3.78 23.98
N ALA A 152 4.03 -4.51 22.93
CA ALA A 152 3.04 -4.05 21.97
C ALA A 152 1.67 -3.78 22.63
N ASN A 153 1.19 -4.66 23.50
CA ASN A 153 -0.03 -4.44 24.26
C ASN A 153 0.05 -3.21 25.18
N SER A 154 1.26 -2.88 25.65
CA SER A 154 1.46 -1.81 26.64
C SER A 154 1.73 -0.43 26.01
N PHE A 155 2.38 -0.40 24.86
CA PHE A 155 2.93 0.83 24.29
C PHE A 155 2.45 1.15 22.87
N SER A 156 1.94 0.17 22.10
CA SER A 156 1.56 0.44 20.73
C SER A 156 0.32 1.33 20.61
N GLN A 157 0.43 2.35 19.78
CA GLN A 157 -0.67 3.23 19.38
C GLN A 157 -1.41 2.73 18.13
N ASP A 158 -1.08 1.54 17.64
CA ASP A 158 -1.85 0.90 16.58
C ASP A 158 -3.06 0.16 17.14
N SER A 159 -4.25 0.77 16.99
CA SER A 159 -5.51 0.20 17.48
C SER A 159 -5.93 -1.10 16.77
N GLY A 160 -5.34 -1.40 15.60
CA GLY A 160 -5.64 -2.62 14.84
C GLY A 160 -5.01 -3.89 15.43
N SER A 161 -3.88 -3.74 16.13
CA SER A 161 -3.10 -4.87 16.63
C SER A 161 -2.67 -4.80 18.09
N ASN A 162 -2.72 -3.64 18.75
CA ASN A 162 -2.21 -3.45 20.10
C ASN A 162 -2.82 -4.37 21.16
N THR A 163 -4.05 -4.86 20.97
CA THR A 163 -4.71 -5.83 21.87
C THR A 163 -4.39 -7.29 21.54
N LYS A 164 -3.65 -7.52 20.45
CA LYS A 164 -3.22 -8.83 19.96
C LYS A 164 -1.70 -8.99 19.99
N GLY A 165 -1.01 -8.20 20.83
CA GLY A 165 0.45 -8.19 20.90
C GLY A 165 1.12 -7.67 19.64
N GLY A 166 0.48 -6.74 18.93
CA GLY A 166 1.00 -6.16 17.70
C GLY A 166 1.03 -7.10 16.49
N LEU A 167 0.36 -8.27 16.52
CA LEU A 167 0.44 -9.30 15.49
C LEU A 167 -0.34 -8.92 14.22
N TYR A 168 0.35 -9.05 13.09
CA TYR A 168 -0.21 -9.13 11.75
C TYR A 168 0.27 -10.42 11.07
N GLU A 169 -0.68 -11.20 10.59
CA GLU A 169 -0.43 -12.45 9.87
C GLU A 169 -0.68 -12.26 8.37
N ASN A 170 0.05 -13.01 7.56
CA ASN A 170 -0.08 -13.01 6.11
C ASN A 170 0.00 -11.61 5.49
N VAL A 171 0.92 -10.79 5.99
CA VAL A 171 1.22 -9.48 5.39
C VAL A 171 1.80 -9.72 4.00
N TYR A 172 1.23 -9.08 2.99
CA TYR A 172 1.67 -9.18 1.61
C TYR A 172 2.39 -7.90 1.16
N LYS A 173 3.16 -7.98 0.08
CA LYS A 173 3.88 -6.83 -0.48
C LYS A 173 2.93 -5.69 -0.84
N GLY A 174 3.28 -4.48 -0.46
CA GLY A 174 2.46 -3.28 -0.69
C GLY A 174 1.23 -3.14 0.22
N GLN A 175 1.08 -3.98 1.25
CA GLN A 175 0.01 -3.83 2.24
C GLN A 175 0.30 -2.74 3.26
N MET A 176 1.55 -2.62 3.64
CA MET A 176 2.04 -1.66 4.63
C MET A 176 2.76 -0.49 3.94
N VAL A 177 3.10 0.54 4.70
CA VAL A 177 3.94 1.65 4.20
C VAL A 177 5.28 1.13 3.68
N GLN A 178 5.89 1.85 2.73
CA GLN A 178 7.04 1.36 1.98
C GLN A 178 8.19 0.90 2.87
N GLU A 179 8.56 1.69 3.87
CA GLU A 179 9.70 1.38 4.75
C GLU A 179 9.45 0.14 5.62
N PHE A 180 8.18 -0.09 6.00
CA PHE A 180 7.76 -1.30 6.69
C PHE A 180 7.79 -2.50 5.75
N ASN A 181 7.31 -2.33 4.52
CA ASN A 181 7.35 -3.36 3.48
C ASN A 181 8.80 -3.80 3.20
N ASP A 182 9.70 -2.84 3.00
CA ASP A 182 11.12 -3.09 2.72
C ASP A 182 11.80 -3.85 3.87
N PHE A 183 11.49 -3.48 5.12
CA PHE A 183 11.97 -4.23 6.27
C PHE A 183 11.49 -5.68 6.25
N CYS A 184 10.20 -5.91 6.02
CA CYS A 184 9.59 -7.22 6.12
C CYS A 184 10.00 -8.18 5.00
N PHE A 185 10.18 -7.66 3.78
CA PHE A 185 10.49 -8.46 2.59
C PHE A 185 11.98 -8.45 2.21
N ASP A 186 12.85 -7.93 3.06
CA ASP A 186 14.30 -8.09 2.89
C ASP A 186 14.66 -9.60 2.92
N PRO A 187 15.25 -10.15 1.84
CA PRO A 187 15.57 -11.57 1.76
C PRO A 187 16.59 -12.05 2.81
N ALA A 188 17.30 -11.13 3.46
CA ALA A 188 18.22 -11.46 4.55
C ALA A 188 17.51 -11.62 5.90
N ARG A 189 16.23 -11.25 6.01
CA ARG A 189 15.48 -11.24 7.27
C ARG A 189 15.27 -12.65 7.83
N LYS A 190 15.42 -12.76 9.15
CA LYS A 190 15.27 -14.02 9.90
C LYS A 190 14.27 -13.86 11.04
N PRO A 191 13.55 -14.93 11.42
CA PRO A 191 12.72 -14.91 12.61
C PRO A 191 13.49 -14.41 13.84
N GLY A 192 12.91 -13.47 14.56
CA GLY A 192 13.53 -12.79 15.69
C GLY A 192 14.26 -11.49 15.36
N ASP A 193 14.43 -11.15 14.09
CA ASP A 193 14.99 -9.86 13.69
C ASP A 193 14.05 -8.71 14.09
N VAL A 194 14.65 -7.66 14.66
CA VAL A 194 13.91 -6.46 15.07
C VAL A 194 14.54 -5.22 14.46
N GLY A 195 13.72 -4.26 14.08
CA GLY A 195 14.20 -2.98 13.56
C GLY A 195 13.18 -1.87 13.71
N ILE A 196 13.67 -0.64 13.70
CA ILE A 196 12.83 0.57 13.72
C ILE A 196 12.76 1.11 12.30
N VAL A 197 11.54 1.34 11.83
CA VAL A 197 11.27 2.02 10.55
C VAL A 197 10.48 3.30 10.82
N PHE A 198 10.74 4.33 10.03
CA PHE A 198 10.07 5.62 10.13
C PHE A 198 9.13 5.78 8.95
N ASN A 199 7.91 6.27 9.20
CA ASN A 199 6.98 6.65 8.15
C ASN A 199 6.48 8.08 8.37
N GLU A 200 6.41 8.83 7.28
CA GLU A 200 5.77 10.14 7.22
C GLU A 200 4.86 10.18 6.00
N SER A 201 3.57 10.32 6.24
CA SER A 201 2.54 10.38 5.21
C SER A 201 1.47 11.42 5.61
N ASP A 202 0.57 11.74 4.67
CA ASP A 202 -0.56 12.66 4.92
C ASP A 202 -1.50 12.19 6.05
N SER A 203 -1.48 10.90 6.39
CA SER A 203 -2.37 10.31 7.40
C SER A 203 -1.76 10.27 8.79
N TYR A 204 -0.45 10.10 8.91
CA TYR A 204 0.29 10.14 10.17
C TYR A 204 1.80 10.16 9.93
N CYS A 205 2.52 10.63 10.95
CA CYS A 205 3.97 10.52 11.07
C CYS A 205 4.31 9.68 12.30
N GLY A 206 5.25 8.75 12.21
CA GLY A 206 5.61 7.92 13.36
C GLY A 206 6.68 6.88 13.09
N TYR A 207 7.02 6.16 14.15
CA TYR A 207 8.01 5.10 14.15
C TYR A 207 7.35 3.77 14.45
N HIS A 208 7.73 2.74 13.69
CA HIS A 208 7.35 1.35 13.94
C HIS A 208 8.57 0.59 14.43
N LEU A 209 8.48 -0.05 15.59
CA LEU A 209 9.37 -1.13 15.97
C LEU A 209 8.75 -2.41 15.45
N VAL A 210 9.45 -3.13 14.59
CA VAL A 210 8.95 -4.32 13.90
C VAL A 210 9.75 -5.52 14.33
N TYR A 211 9.06 -6.58 14.75
CA TYR A 211 9.61 -7.91 15.04
C TYR A 211 9.18 -8.88 13.94
N TYR A 212 10.12 -9.48 13.25
CA TYR A 212 9.85 -10.45 12.21
C TYR A 212 9.59 -11.83 12.80
N VAL A 213 8.34 -12.30 12.75
CA VAL A 213 7.95 -13.61 13.27
C VAL A 213 8.38 -14.72 12.31
N GLY A 214 8.19 -14.52 11.01
CA GLY A 214 8.56 -15.50 10.00
C GLY A 214 7.76 -15.38 8.72
N GLN A 215 7.96 -16.32 7.82
CA GLN A 215 7.18 -16.43 6.59
C GLN A 215 5.78 -16.98 6.89
N GLY A 216 4.78 -16.46 6.20
CA GLY A 216 3.43 -16.96 6.16
C GLY A 216 3.18 -17.86 4.94
N GLU A 217 1.92 -18.01 4.55
CA GLU A 217 1.51 -18.75 3.36
C GLU A 217 1.98 -18.06 2.08
N ARG A 218 2.07 -18.78 0.96
CA ARG A 218 2.24 -18.14 -0.33
C ARG A 218 1.05 -17.24 -0.61
N TYR A 219 1.31 -16.03 -1.10
CA TYR A 219 0.25 -15.04 -1.28
C TYR A 219 -0.81 -15.50 -2.30
N CYS A 220 -0.42 -16.20 -3.37
CA CYS A 220 -1.38 -16.76 -4.31
C CYS A 220 -2.29 -17.83 -3.67
N ASP A 221 -1.79 -18.65 -2.74
CA ASP A 221 -2.59 -19.64 -2.03
C ASP A 221 -3.54 -18.96 -1.04
N TYR A 222 -3.05 -17.96 -0.30
CA TYR A 222 -3.86 -17.12 0.59
C TYR A 222 -5.02 -16.45 -0.16
N LEU A 223 -4.76 -15.87 -1.34
CA LEU A 223 -5.80 -15.27 -2.17
C LEU A 223 -6.82 -16.31 -2.67
N GLY A 224 -6.34 -17.49 -3.08
CA GLY A 224 -7.19 -18.59 -3.52
C GLY A 224 -8.12 -19.09 -2.41
N ASP A 225 -7.58 -19.27 -1.20
CA ASP A 225 -8.36 -19.69 -0.03
C ASP A 225 -9.41 -18.64 0.35
N GLN A 226 -9.05 -17.35 0.33
CA GLN A 226 -10.01 -16.25 0.58
C GLN A 226 -11.14 -16.23 -0.46
N ALA A 227 -10.82 -16.44 -1.75
CA ALA A 227 -11.83 -16.48 -2.81
C ALA A 227 -12.79 -17.66 -2.62
N LEU A 228 -12.25 -18.86 -2.36
CA LEU A 228 -13.06 -20.06 -2.13
C LEU A 228 -13.98 -19.91 -0.91
N ARG A 229 -13.48 -19.36 0.21
CA ARG A 229 -14.29 -19.09 1.41
C ARG A 229 -15.42 -18.12 1.13
N THR A 230 -15.16 -17.10 0.30
CA THR A 230 -16.17 -16.12 -0.10
C THR A 230 -17.25 -16.78 -0.96
N ASP A 231 -16.86 -17.60 -1.94
CA ASP A 231 -17.79 -18.33 -2.81
C ASP A 231 -18.63 -19.32 -2.01
N ASP A 232 -18.03 -20.08 -1.11
CA ASP A 232 -18.74 -21.01 -0.22
C ASP A 232 -19.73 -20.29 0.69
N PHE A 233 -19.33 -19.13 1.25
CA PHE A 233 -20.22 -18.32 2.07
C PHE A 233 -21.40 -17.78 1.28
N ASN A 234 -21.17 -17.23 0.09
CA ASN A 234 -22.22 -16.72 -0.78
C ASN A 234 -23.19 -17.84 -1.19
N ALA A 235 -22.67 -19.02 -1.56
CA ALA A 235 -23.50 -20.18 -1.89
C ALA A 235 -24.34 -20.66 -0.70
N TRP A 236 -23.77 -20.62 0.52
CA TRP A 236 -24.49 -20.91 1.74
C TRP A 236 -25.59 -19.86 2.02
N GLU A 237 -25.28 -18.57 1.88
CA GLU A 237 -26.21 -17.46 2.09
C GLU A 237 -27.40 -17.57 1.12
N ASP A 238 -27.15 -17.81 -0.17
CA ASP A 238 -28.18 -18.01 -1.17
C ASP A 238 -29.11 -19.16 -0.80
N THR A 239 -28.56 -20.28 -0.33
CA THR A 239 -29.32 -21.44 0.11
C THR A 239 -30.10 -21.15 1.40
N PHE A 240 -29.51 -20.43 2.34
CA PHE A 240 -30.09 -20.09 3.64
C PHE A 240 -31.27 -19.14 3.49
N PHE A 241 -31.18 -18.17 2.62
CA PHE A 241 -32.24 -17.18 2.38
C PHE A 241 -33.21 -17.59 1.26
N ASP A 242 -32.99 -18.72 0.61
CA ASP A 242 -33.90 -19.20 -0.45
C ASP A 242 -35.32 -19.35 0.11
N GLY A 243 -36.27 -18.71 -0.56
CA GLY A 243 -37.67 -18.69 -0.17
C GLY A 243 -38.05 -17.70 0.97
N TRP A 244 -37.08 -16.93 1.50
CA TRP A 244 -37.40 -15.86 2.46
C TRP A 244 -38.03 -14.68 1.73
N THR A 245 -39.15 -14.20 2.28
CA THR A 245 -39.82 -12.99 1.79
C THR A 245 -39.83 -11.92 2.89
N SER A 246 -39.46 -10.70 2.54
CA SER A 246 -39.62 -9.55 3.42
C SER A 246 -41.03 -8.98 3.30
N THR A 247 -41.66 -8.65 4.43
CA THR A 247 -42.93 -7.93 4.45
C THR A 247 -42.73 -6.57 5.09
N GLU A 248 -43.05 -5.52 4.34
CA GLU A 248 -43.02 -4.17 4.91
C GLU A 248 -44.10 -4.01 6.00
N LEU A 249 -43.67 -3.63 7.19
CA LEU A 249 -44.54 -3.29 8.27
C LEU A 249 -44.99 -1.83 8.18
N LYS A 250 -46.18 -1.50 8.71
CA LYS A 250 -46.79 -0.17 8.63
C LYS A 250 -45.93 0.99 9.15
N GLY A 251 -44.86 0.77 9.85
CA GLY A 251 -43.95 1.80 10.36
C GLY A 251 -42.71 2.04 9.51
N MET A 252 -42.36 1.16 8.54
CA MET A 252 -41.11 1.21 7.81
C MET A 252 -40.92 2.46 6.94
N LYS A 253 -42.00 3.07 6.48
CA LYS A 253 -41.93 4.33 5.70
C LYS A 253 -41.43 5.55 6.49
N TYR A 254 -41.27 5.41 7.80
CA TYR A 254 -40.77 6.47 8.70
C TYR A 254 -39.33 6.22 9.17
N VAL A 255 -38.70 5.14 8.71
CA VAL A 255 -37.32 4.78 9.00
C VAL A 255 -36.52 5.16 7.76
N GLY A 256 -35.91 6.36 7.76
CA GLY A 256 -35.04 6.89 6.71
C GLY A 256 -33.72 7.30 7.28
#